data_a40fb622e66620f9261e2410503171bd
#
_entry.id   a40fb622e66620f9261e2410503171bd
#
_cell.length_a   1.000
_cell.length_b   1.000
_cell.length_c   1.000
_cell.angle_alpha   90.00
_cell.angle_beta   90.00
_cell.angle_gamma   90.00
#
_symmetry.space_group_name_H-M   'P 1'
#
loop_
_entity.id
_entity.type
_entity.pdbx_description
1 polymer ?
#
loop_
_entity_poly.entity_id
_entity_poly.type
_entity_poly.pdbx_seq_one_letter_code
_entity_poly.pdbx_strand_id
1 'polypeptide(L)'
;MQKPRIAGRAGGRALAFGGVLALTFAVAAAPPAQADLLEEIKQRGTFVVGTEARFPPFEFVQDGEIVGYSTDMMEHIMEALPGVRLEQLDLPWQGILPGLAAKRFDYVVTSVTATKERYDAYHLSLPIADATMAVIKRKGDDSITSAQDIAGKVVGSQAGSAQLQALEALAAELEAAGTPVSDIRTYVDFGEAYADLAAGRLAAVVNSLPNQLEAARQRPDVFEVVLPTFGPKKYFSWAGRKDADSASLNAFMDEQIRALNESGTLAELQRKWFGDVMELPSDELPEPAE
;
A
#
# COMPACT_ATOMS: atom_id res chain seq x y z
N MET A 1 -99.48 -17.21 24.10
CA MET A 1 -100.62 -17.68 23.25
C MET A 1 -100.04 -18.06 21.89
N GLN A 2 -100.18 -19.32 21.58
CA GLN A 2 -100.37 -19.98 20.27
C GLN A 2 -99.38 -19.79 19.16
N LYS A 3 -98.79 -20.92 18.84
CA LYS A 3 -98.25 -21.34 17.52
C LYS A 3 -99.34 -21.26 16.42
N PRO A 4 -99.02 -21.36 15.11
CA PRO A 4 -98.50 -22.64 14.55
C PRO A 4 -97.50 -22.55 13.43
N ARG A 5 -97.02 -23.74 13.14
CA ARG A 5 -96.22 -24.26 12.03
C ARG A 5 -96.80 -23.99 10.63
N ILE A 6 -95.95 -23.99 9.59
CA ILE A 6 -96.09 -24.85 8.41
C ILE A 6 -94.77 -25.01 7.71
N ALA A 7 -94.52 -26.22 7.21
CA ALA A 7 -93.34 -26.70 6.48
C ALA A 7 -93.41 -26.41 4.97
N GLY A 8 -92.25 -26.35 4.31
CA GLY A 8 -92.23 -26.33 2.87
C GLY A 8 -90.83 -26.71 2.35
N ARG A 9 -90.82 -27.72 1.60
CA ARG A 9 -89.82 -28.63 1.05
C ARG A 9 -88.91 -28.03 -0.05
N ALA A 10 -87.63 -28.45 -0.07
CA ALA A 10 -86.81 -29.00 -1.15
C ALA A 10 -86.46 -28.11 -2.36
N GLY A 11 -85.11 -28.05 -2.64
CA GLY A 11 -84.55 -27.65 -3.94
C GLY A 11 -83.00 -27.57 -3.90
N GLY A 12 -82.39 -28.68 -4.05
CA GLY A 12 -80.90 -28.69 -4.15
C GLY A 12 -80.43 -28.11 -5.44
N ARG A 13 -79.37 -27.28 -5.34
CA ARG A 13 -78.49 -26.97 -6.46
C ARG A 13 -77.04 -26.96 -5.92
N ALA A 14 -76.28 -28.00 -6.31
CA ALA A 14 -74.89 -28.09 -6.11
C ALA A 14 -74.20 -27.00 -6.93
N LEU A 15 -73.47 -26.09 -6.30
CA LEU A 15 -72.55 -25.17 -6.91
C LEU A 15 -71.13 -25.74 -6.71
N ALA A 16 -70.55 -26.20 -7.79
CA ALA A 16 -69.14 -26.63 -7.85
C ALA A 16 -68.26 -25.40 -7.65
N PHE A 17 -67.52 -25.31 -6.55
CA PHE A 17 -66.45 -24.36 -6.35
C PHE A 17 -65.20 -24.87 -7.08
N GLY A 18 -64.89 -24.29 -8.25
CA GLY A 18 -63.63 -24.42 -8.93
C GLY A 18 -62.55 -23.69 -8.15
N GLY A 19 -61.67 -24.43 -7.47
CA GLY A 19 -60.50 -23.86 -6.80
C GLY A 19 -59.47 -23.43 -7.85
N VAL A 20 -59.28 -22.10 -8.01
CA VAL A 20 -58.17 -21.52 -8.72
C VAL A 20 -56.95 -21.61 -7.82
N LEU A 21 -56.05 -22.55 -8.15
CA LEU A 21 -54.73 -22.68 -7.54
C LEU A 21 -53.83 -21.54 -8.07
N ALA A 22 -53.76 -20.43 -7.30
CA ALA A 22 -52.82 -19.35 -7.61
C ALA A 22 -51.39 -19.86 -7.30
N LEU A 23 -50.62 -20.25 -8.34
CA LEU A 23 -49.20 -20.45 -8.24
C LEU A 23 -48.52 -19.06 -8.02
N THR A 24 -48.19 -18.75 -6.77
CA THR A 24 -47.30 -17.65 -6.43
C THR A 24 -45.87 -18.04 -6.83
N PHE A 25 -45.39 -17.53 -7.96
CA PHE A 25 -43.98 -17.56 -8.27
C PHE A 25 -43.26 -16.64 -7.26
N ALA A 26 -42.59 -17.22 -6.26
CA ALA A 26 -41.62 -16.53 -5.46
C ALA A 26 -40.42 -16.20 -6.34
N VAL A 27 -40.36 -14.98 -6.83
CA VAL A 27 -39.10 -14.43 -7.41
C VAL A 27 -38.12 -14.36 -6.25
N ALA A 28 -37.22 -15.33 -6.17
CA ALA A 28 -36.07 -15.24 -5.31
C ALA A 28 -35.26 -14.03 -5.78
N ALA A 29 -35.29 -12.94 -5.01
CA ALA A 29 -34.38 -11.82 -5.24
C ALA A 29 -32.97 -12.38 -5.13
N ALA A 30 -32.22 -12.41 -6.22
CA ALA A 30 -30.80 -12.69 -6.17
C ALA A 30 -30.17 -11.64 -5.21
N PRO A 31 -29.25 -12.06 -4.32
CA PRO A 31 -28.51 -11.09 -3.52
C PRO A 31 -27.91 -10.04 -4.47
N PRO A 32 -27.88 -8.76 -4.08
CA PRO A 32 -27.24 -7.75 -4.90
C PRO A 32 -25.83 -8.25 -5.26
N ALA A 33 -25.50 -8.24 -6.55
CA ALA A 33 -24.15 -8.57 -6.98
C ALA A 33 -23.21 -7.66 -6.19
N GLN A 34 -22.30 -8.27 -5.44
CA GLN A 34 -21.30 -7.54 -4.67
C GLN A 34 -20.51 -6.70 -5.66
N ALA A 35 -20.34 -5.42 -5.40
CA ALA A 35 -19.60 -4.53 -6.27
C ALA A 35 -18.19 -5.12 -6.43
N ASP A 36 -17.74 -5.30 -7.67
CA ASP A 36 -16.40 -5.79 -8.00
C ASP A 36 -15.58 -4.60 -8.48
N LEU A 37 -14.63 -4.16 -7.66
CA LEU A 37 -13.86 -2.95 -7.92
C LEU A 37 -13.07 -3.03 -9.24
N LEU A 38 -12.54 -4.19 -9.60
CA LEU A 38 -11.83 -4.36 -10.87
C LEU A 38 -12.77 -4.16 -12.07
N GLU A 39 -13.98 -4.71 -11.99
CA GLU A 39 -14.99 -4.52 -13.03
C GLU A 39 -15.52 -3.08 -13.07
N GLU A 40 -15.68 -2.41 -11.93
CA GLU A 40 -16.00 -0.97 -11.88
C GLU A 40 -14.92 -0.12 -12.55
N ILE A 41 -13.63 -0.40 -12.31
CA ILE A 41 -12.49 0.27 -12.95
C ILE A 41 -12.57 0.10 -14.48
N LYS A 42 -12.79 -1.14 -14.95
CA LYS A 42 -12.93 -1.42 -16.39
C LYS A 42 -14.12 -0.70 -17.01
N GLN A 43 -15.27 -0.67 -16.33
CA GLN A 43 -16.48 -0.02 -16.82
C GLN A 43 -16.35 1.52 -16.88
N ARG A 44 -15.77 2.16 -15.86
CA ARG A 44 -15.55 3.61 -15.86
C ARG A 44 -14.34 4.04 -16.70
N GLY A 45 -13.48 3.10 -17.12
CA GLY A 45 -12.32 3.37 -17.96
C GLY A 45 -11.20 4.16 -17.28
N THR A 46 -11.15 4.15 -15.95
CA THR A 46 -10.11 4.86 -15.17
C THR A 46 -9.75 4.07 -13.91
N PHE A 47 -8.45 3.87 -13.71
CA PHE A 47 -7.86 3.30 -12.50
C PHE A 47 -7.18 4.42 -11.71
N VAL A 48 -7.73 4.79 -10.56
CA VAL A 48 -7.25 5.91 -9.74
C VAL A 48 -6.39 5.36 -8.60
N VAL A 49 -5.13 5.80 -8.51
CA VAL A 49 -4.19 5.34 -7.49
C VAL A 49 -3.63 6.48 -6.66
N GLY A 50 -3.40 6.23 -5.38
CA GLY A 50 -2.71 7.14 -4.48
C GLY A 50 -1.20 6.90 -4.54
N THR A 51 -0.42 7.96 -4.74
CA THR A 51 1.02 7.92 -4.92
C THR A 51 1.67 9.04 -4.12
N GLU A 52 2.81 8.78 -3.45
CA GLU A 52 3.67 9.82 -2.87
C GLU A 52 4.81 10.13 -3.85
N ALA A 53 4.62 11.10 -4.73
CA ALA A 53 5.60 11.41 -5.77
C ALA A 53 6.82 12.22 -5.26
N ARG A 54 7.36 11.85 -4.10
CA ARG A 54 8.53 12.43 -3.42
C ARG A 54 9.46 11.37 -2.84
N PHE A 55 9.41 10.15 -3.39
CA PHE A 55 10.11 8.99 -2.84
C PHE A 55 11.03 8.30 -3.89
N PRO A 56 12.04 9.02 -4.42
CA PRO A 56 12.95 8.45 -5.41
C PRO A 56 13.76 7.28 -4.82
N PRO A 57 14.09 6.27 -5.63
CA PRO A 57 13.85 6.17 -7.07
C PRO A 57 12.53 5.47 -7.44
N PHE A 58 11.63 5.26 -6.47
CA PHE A 58 10.38 4.52 -6.66
C PHE A 58 9.33 5.33 -7.41
N GLU A 59 8.95 6.48 -6.89
CA GLU A 59 8.00 7.41 -7.47
C GLU A 59 8.40 8.86 -7.10
N PHE A 60 8.58 9.70 -8.11
CA PHE A 60 8.95 11.10 -7.93
C PHE A 60 8.59 11.95 -9.14
N VAL A 61 8.50 13.27 -8.94
CA VAL A 61 8.21 14.20 -10.04
C VAL A 61 9.50 14.56 -10.76
N GLN A 62 9.52 14.36 -12.07
CA GLN A 62 10.55 14.82 -12.99
C GLN A 62 9.89 15.48 -14.20
N ASP A 63 10.30 16.71 -14.54
CA ASP A 63 9.76 17.49 -15.66
C ASP A 63 8.22 17.66 -15.65
N GLY A 64 7.62 17.63 -14.46
CA GLY A 64 6.18 17.77 -14.22
C GLY A 64 5.38 16.47 -14.32
N GLU A 65 6.02 15.34 -14.56
CA GLU A 65 5.41 14.02 -14.61
C GLU A 65 5.87 13.15 -13.45
N ILE A 66 5.02 12.22 -13.01
CA ILE A 66 5.40 11.20 -12.02
C ILE A 66 6.14 10.09 -12.76
N VAL A 67 7.37 9.85 -12.36
CA VAL A 67 8.27 8.83 -12.92
C VAL A 67 8.84 7.96 -11.80
N GLY A 68 9.49 6.87 -12.16
CA GLY A 68 10.18 6.01 -11.21
C GLY A 68 9.89 4.53 -11.42
N TYR A 69 10.47 3.73 -10.56
CA TYR A 69 10.34 2.28 -10.61
C TYR A 69 8.88 1.81 -10.58
N SER A 70 8.06 2.38 -9.66
CA SER A 70 6.64 2.04 -9.55
C SER A 70 5.83 2.47 -10.77
N THR A 71 6.18 3.61 -11.39
CA THR A 71 5.52 4.08 -12.62
C THR A 71 5.81 3.13 -13.78
N ASP A 72 7.08 2.76 -13.98
CA ASP A 72 7.45 1.80 -15.02
C ASP A 72 6.76 0.44 -14.82
N MET A 73 6.66 -0.06 -13.58
CA MET A 73 5.90 -1.29 -13.30
C MET A 73 4.42 -1.13 -13.68
N MET A 74 3.81 0.01 -13.35
CA MET A 74 2.41 0.28 -13.69
C MET A 74 2.17 0.40 -15.19
N GLU A 75 3.12 0.92 -15.98
CA GLU A 75 3.02 0.93 -17.44
C GLU A 75 2.80 -0.49 -17.99
N HIS A 76 3.60 -1.46 -17.54
CA HIS A 76 3.43 -2.87 -17.93
C HIS A 76 2.11 -3.47 -17.42
N ILE A 77 1.72 -3.18 -16.17
CA ILE A 77 0.48 -3.70 -15.59
C ILE A 77 -0.75 -3.16 -16.35
N MET A 78 -0.71 -1.91 -16.78
CA MET A 78 -1.80 -1.30 -17.54
C MET A 78 -2.01 -1.92 -18.94
N GLU A 79 -1.04 -2.62 -19.50
CA GLU A 79 -1.21 -3.40 -20.73
C GLU A 79 -2.30 -4.50 -20.57
N ALA A 80 -2.48 -5.03 -19.34
CA ALA A 80 -3.53 -5.99 -19.02
C ALA A 80 -4.92 -5.35 -18.79
N LEU A 81 -5.03 -4.03 -18.83
CA LEU A 81 -6.28 -3.25 -18.69
C LEU A 81 -6.55 -2.38 -19.92
N PRO A 82 -6.75 -2.97 -21.12
CA PRO A 82 -6.95 -2.21 -22.33
C PRO A 82 -8.18 -1.29 -22.23
N GLY A 83 -8.01 -0.02 -22.59
CA GLY A 83 -9.07 0.99 -22.53
C GLY A 83 -9.25 1.64 -21.17
N VAL A 84 -8.49 1.25 -20.15
CA VAL A 84 -8.47 1.90 -18.83
C VAL A 84 -7.28 2.86 -18.77
N ARG A 85 -7.52 4.10 -18.33
CA ARG A 85 -6.49 5.12 -18.10
C ARG A 85 -6.06 5.08 -16.64
N LEU A 86 -4.75 5.09 -16.39
CA LEU A 86 -4.19 5.29 -15.05
C LEU A 86 -4.29 6.78 -14.66
N GLU A 87 -4.74 7.03 -13.44
CA GLU A 87 -4.74 8.35 -12.81
C GLU A 87 -4.01 8.27 -11.48
N GLN A 88 -2.84 8.93 -11.39
CA GLN A 88 -2.03 8.97 -10.18
C GLN A 88 -2.29 10.26 -9.41
N LEU A 89 -2.75 10.12 -8.17
CA LEU A 89 -2.96 11.25 -7.26
C LEU A 89 -1.72 11.41 -6.38
N ASP A 90 -0.95 12.49 -6.60
CA ASP A 90 0.18 12.83 -5.72
C ASP A 90 -0.32 13.35 -4.38
N LEU A 91 -0.04 12.60 -3.32
CA LEU A 91 -0.49 12.86 -1.96
C LEU A 91 0.69 12.77 -0.98
N PRO A 92 0.70 13.58 0.10
CA PRO A 92 1.63 13.34 1.19
C PRO A 92 1.42 11.95 1.81
N TRP A 93 2.52 11.31 2.24
CA TRP A 93 2.50 9.97 2.84
C TRP A 93 1.40 9.80 3.90
N GLN A 94 1.26 10.79 4.79
CA GLN A 94 0.28 10.77 5.88
C GLN A 94 -1.17 10.66 5.39
N GLY A 95 -1.44 11.03 4.14
CA GLY A 95 -2.76 10.96 3.51
C GLY A 95 -3.04 9.66 2.73
N ILE A 96 -2.01 8.86 2.44
CA ILE A 96 -2.10 7.69 1.53
C ILE A 96 -2.99 6.59 2.13
N LEU A 97 -2.59 5.96 3.21
CA LEU A 97 -3.35 4.85 3.79
C LEU A 97 -4.74 5.26 4.31
N PRO A 98 -4.90 6.41 4.99
CA PRO A 98 -6.23 6.91 5.32
C PRO A 98 -7.10 7.20 4.08
N GLY A 99 -6.51 7.70 2.98
CA GLY A 99 -7.21 7.93 1.72
C GLY A 99 -7.74 6.64 1.09
N LEU A 100 -6.94 5.57 1.10
CA LEU A 100 -7.34 4.23 0.66
C LEU A 100 -8.51 3.69 1.49
N ALA A 101 -8.40 3.76 2.82
CA ALA A 101 -9.46 3.31 3.73
C ALA A 101 -10.76 4.09 3.53
N ALA A 102 -10.67 5.39 3.22
CA ALA A 102 -11.82 6.27 2.91
C ALA A 102 -12.33 6.13 1.46
N LYS A 103 -11.82 5.16 0.67
CA LYS A 103 -12.21 4.91 -0.74
C LYS A 103 -12.04 6.14 -1.66
N ARG A 104 -11.03 7.01 -1.39
CA ARG A 104 -10.75 8.19 -2.23
C ARG A 104 -10.10 7.82 -3.57
N PHE A 105 -9.48 6.67 -3.63
CA PHE A 105 -8.86 6.04 -4.80
C PHE A 105 -8.92 4.52 -4.64
N ASP A 106 -8.57 3.80 -5.68
CA ASP A 106 -8.79 2.36 -5.77
C ASP A 106 -7.69 1.55 -5.09
N TYR A 107 -6.45 1.98 -5.27
CA TYR A 107 -5.25 1.27 -4.84
C TYR A 107 -4.14 2.26 -4.44
N VAL A 108 -3.19 1.80 -3.66
CA VAL A 108 -1.97 2.56 -3.35
C VAL A 108 -0.84 2.03 -4.21
N VAL A 109 -0.31 2.90 -5.08
CA VAL A 109 0.89 2.65 -5.88
C VAL A 109 1.97 3.61 -5.39
N THR A 110 2.47 3.33 -4.21
CA THR A 110 3.67 3.91 -3.59
C THR A 110 4.30 2.86 -2.68
N SER A 111 5.56 3.04 -2.34
CA SER A 111 6.37 2.06 -1.63
C SER A 111 5.97 1.93 -0.15
N VAL A 112 4.97 1.11 0.13
CA VAL A 112 4.47 0.81 1.48
C VAL A 112 5.37 -0.24 2.12
N THR A 113 6.13 0.11 3.16
CA THR A 113 6.86 -0.88 3.95
C THR A 113 5.88 -1.84 4.62
N ALA A 114 6.07 -3.13 4.43
CA ALA A 114 5.28 -4.17 5.09
C ALA A 114 5.62 -4.19 6.59
N THR A 115 4.67 -3.75 7.42
CA THR A 115 4.67 -3.89 8.87
C THR A 115 3.51 -4.77 9.29
N LYS A 116 3.58 -5.38 10.49
CA LYS A 116 2.51 -6.23 11.02
C LYS A 116 1.16 -5.47 11.06
N GLU A 117 1.17 -4.23 11.53
CA GLU A 117 -0.02 -3.37 11.57
C GLU A 117 -0.66 -3.19 10.18
N ARG A 118 0.16 -2.88 9.17
CA ARG A 118 -0.32 -2.68 7.79
C ARG A 118 -0.76 -3.98 7.14
N TYR A 119 -0.03 -5.07 7.40
CA TYR A 119 -0.39 -6.41 6.95
C TYR A 119 -1.74 -6.86 7.49
N ASP A 120 -2.08 -6.52 8.74
CA ASP A 120 -3.37 -6.84 9.34
C ASP A 120 -4.51 -5.94 8.79
N ALA A 121 -4.23 -4.67 8.56
CA ALA A 121 -5.25 -3.68 8.17
C ALA A 121 -5.54 -3.65 6.66
N TYR A 122 -4.55 -3.94 5.81
CA TYR A 122 -4.62 -3.81 4.35
C TYR A 122 -4.20 -5.10 3.65
N HIS A 123 -4.67 -5.28 2.42
CA HIS A 123 -4.00 -6.19 1.51
C HIS A 123 -2.68 -5.54 1.08
N LEU A 124 -1.57 -6.17 1.38
CA LEU A 124 -0.26 -5.79 0.85
C LEU A 124 0.07 -6.71 -0.31
N SER A 125 0.43 -6.15 -1.44
CA SER A 125 0.79 -6.91 -2.64
C SER A 125 2.02 -7.79 -2.43
N LEU A 126 2.34 -8.64 -3.39
CA LEU A 126 3.66 -9.26 -3.49
C LEU A 126 4.76 -8.21 -3.35
N PRO A 127 5.92 -8.56 -2.78
CA PRO A 127 7.03 -7.64 -2.63
C PRO A 127 7.51 -7.06 -3.96
N ILE A 128 7.73 -5.74 -3.99
CA ILE A 128 8.26 -5.03 -5.16
C ILE A 128 9.73 -4.64 -5.01
N ALA A 129 10.21 -4.48 -3.76
CA ALA A 129 11.59 -4.15 -3.47
C ALA A 129 11.96 -4.46 -2.01
N ASP A 130 13.27 -4.43 -1.71
CA ASP A 130 13.81 -4.44 -0.35
C ASP A 130 13.51 -3.11 0.35
N ALA A 131 13.11 -3.16 1.61
CA ALA A 131 12.83 -2.01 2.48
C ALA A 131 13.66 -2.02 3.76
N THR A 132 14.78 -2.74 3.79
CA THR A 132 15.66 -2.80 4.95
C THR A 132 16.19 -1.42 5.31
N MET A 133 16.24 -1.11 6.60
CA MET A 133 16.55 0.22 7.11
C MET A 133 18.05 0.52 7.05
N ALA A 134 18.38 1.74 6.64
CA ALA A 134 19.73 2.25 6.59
C ALA A 134 19.82 3.66 7.16
N VAL A 135 21.03 4.04 7.57
CA VAL A 135 21.38 5.39 7.98
C VAL A 135 22.15 6.07 6.86
N ILE A 136 21.84 7.32 6.56
CA ILE A 136 22.66 8.19 5.72
C ILE A 136 23.20 9.33 6.57
N LYS A 137 24.44 9.71 6.30
CA LYS A 137 25.17 10.80 6.97
C LYS A 137 25.73 11.77 5.95
N ARG A 138 26.28 12.89 6.40
CA ARG A 138 27.13 13.71 5.53
C ARG A 138 28.41 12.97 5.16
N LYS A 139 28.85 13.16 3.94
CA LYS A 139 30.14 12.66 3.44
C LYS A 139 31.29 13.13 4.32
N GLY A 140 32.16 12.20 4.73
CA GLY A 140 33.33 12.49 5.56
C GLY A 140 33.02 12.71 7.05
N ASP A 141 31.82 12.43 7.52
CA ASP A 141 31.51 12.40 8.96
C ASP A 141 31.91 11.05 9.56
N ASP A 142 33.15 10.94 10.03
CA ASP A 142 33.68 9.68 10.60
C ASP A 142 33.10 9.37 11.99
N SER A 143 32.24 10.23 12.55
CA SER A 143 31.59 9.99 13.85
C SER A 143 30.41 9.03 13.76
N ILE A 144 30.00 8.60 12.56
CA ILE A 144 28.90 7.65 12.33
C ILE A 144 29.40 6.59 11.35
N THR A 145 29.71 5.41 11.86
CA THR A 145 30.20 4.24 11.13
C THR A 145 29.28 3.06 11.21
N SER A 146 28.30 3.11 12.13
CA SER A 146 27.24 2.13 12.31
C SER A 146 25.93 2.84 12.69
N ALA A 147 24.81 2.13 12.66
CA ALA A 147 23.52 2.69 13.07
C ALA A 147 23.52 3.11 14.56
N GLN A 148 24.28 2.44 15.41
CA GLN A 148 24.39 2.75 16.84
C GLN A 148 25.10 4.09 17.12
N ASP A 149 25.91 4.58 16.20
CA ASP A 149 26.64 5.85 16.35
C ASP A 149 25.75 7.10 16.24
N ILE A 150 24.43 6.91 16.03
CA ILE A 150 23.45 8.00 16.15
C ILE A 150 23.21 8.41 17.62
N ALA A 151 23.74 7.67 18.59
CA ALA A 151 23.72 8.01 20.01
C ALA A 151 24.23 9.45 20.24
N GLY A 152 23.52 10.23 21.05
CA GLY A 152 23.83 11.63 21.34
C GLY A 152 23.60 12.59 20.17
N LYS A 153 23.08 12.17 19.03
CA LYS A 153 22.91 12.97 17.84
C LYS A 153 21.44 13.34 17.57
N VAL A 154 21.22 14.37 16.74
CA VAL A 154 19.90 14.74 16.20
C VAL A 154 19.72 14.00 14.88
N VAL A 155 18.67 13.17 14.80
CA VAL A 155 18.41 12.30 13.66
C VAL A 155 17.02 12.58 13.09
N GLY A 156 16.84 12.40 11.78
CA GLY A 156 15.57 12.68 11.10
C GLY A 156 14.97 11.46 10.41
N SER A 157 13.64 11.47 10.28
CA SER A 157 12.89 10.55 9.41
C SER A 157 11.52 11.15 9.04
N GLN A 158 10.78 10.48 8.15
CA GLN A 158 9.46 10.95 7.71
C GLN A 158 8.38 10.60 8.75
N ALA A 159 7.52 11.56 9.05
CA ALA A 159 6.39 11.40 9.97
C ALA A 159 5.43 10.28 9.52
N GLY A 160 5.05 9.39 10.45
CA GLY A 160 4.11 8.28 10.21
C GLY A 160 4.66 7.17 9.32
N SER A 161 5.96 7.17 9.02
CA SER A 161 6.60 6.12 8.22
C SER A 161 7.05 4.95 9.08
N ALA A 162 7.24 3.78 8.46
CA ALA A 162 7.87 2.63 9.11
C ALA A 162 9.36 2.89 9.40
N GLN A 163 9.99 3.80 8.67
CA GLN A 163 11.36 4.24 8.87
C GLN A 163 11.50 5.03 10.17
N LEU A 164 10.50 5.88 10.49
CA LEU A 164 10.45 6.56 11.79
C LEU A 164 10.26 5.54 12.93
N GLN A 165 9.36 4.57 12.77
CA GLN A 165 9.16 3.51 13.78
C GLN A 165 10.46 2.73 14.03
N ALA A 166 11.21 2.42 12.97
CA ALA A 166 12.50 1.73 13.12
C ALA A 166 13.56 2.61 13.80
N LEU A 167 13.58 3.92 13.53
CA LEU A 167 14.43 4.88 14.23
C LEU A 167 14.06 4.98 15.72
N GLU A 168 12.78 5.06 16.03
CA GLU A 168 12.28 5.11 17.42
C GLU A 168 12.61 3.82 18.19
N ALA A 169 12.51 2.66 17.55
CA ALA A 169 12.91 1.38 18.13
C ALA A 169 14.42 1.36 18.44
N LEU A 170 15.26 1.77 17.47
CA LEU A 170 16.71 1.87 17.68
C LEU A 170 17.05 2.89 18.80
N ALA A 171 16.35 4.02 18.84
CA ALA A 171 16.54 5.03 19.88
C ALA A 171 16.19 4.49 21.27
N ALA A 172 15.13 3.68 21.40
CA ALA A 172 14.77 3.01 22.65
C ALA A 172 15.82 1.99 23.11
N GLU A 173 16.42 1.22 22.17
CA GLU A 173 17.54 0.32 22.46
C GLU A 173 18.76 1.10 22.98
N LEU A 174 19.11 2.21 22.34
CA LEU A 174 20.21 3.08 22.75
C LEU A 174 19.96 3.73 24.12
N GLU A 175 18.73 4.16 24.40
CA GLU A 175 18.34 4.68 25.70
C GLU A 175 18.49 3.62 26.80
N ALA A 176 18.03 2.39 26.55
CA ALA A 176 18.19 1.27 27.45
C ALA A 176 19.67 0.92 27.72
N ALA A 177 20.54 1.16 26.74
CA ALA A 177 21.99 1.02 26.86
C ALA A 177 22.67 2.21 27.54
N GLY A 178 21.94 3.27 27.93
CA GLY A 178 22.46 4.48 28.55
C GLY A 178 23.10 5.48 27.58
N THR A 179 22.86 5.32 26.29
CA THR A 179 23.41 6.18 25.22
C THR A 179 22.29 6.72 24.32
N PRO A 180 21.31 7.50 24.85
CA PRO A 180 20.15 7.94 24.09
C PRO A 180 20.55 8.84 22.90
N VAL A 181 19.68 8.89 21.87
CA VAL A 181 19.77 9.93 20.85
C VAL A 181 19.46 11.29 21.45
N SER A 182 19.99 12.38 20.88
CA SER A 182 19.74 13.72 21.40
C SER A 182 18.33 14.23 21.07
N ASP A 183 17.87 13.98 19.86
CA ASP A 183 16.56 14.39 19.37
C ASP A 183 16.18 13.60 18.11
N ILE A 184 14.87 13.37 17.91
CA ILE A 184 14.31 12.81 16.66
C ILE A 184 13.43 13.88 16.02
N ARG A 185 13.80 14.31 14.81
CA ARG A 185 13.02 15.26 14.02
C ARG A 185 12.21 14.55 12.95
N THR A 186 10.95 14.92 12.83
CA THR A 186 10.05 14.37 11.84
C THR A 186 9.76 15.38 10.73
N TYR A 187 9.68 14.90 9.49
CA TYR A 187 9.48 15.69 8.28
C TYR A 187 8.26 15.21 7.50
N VAL A 188 7.69 16.08 6.69
CA VAL A 188 6.57 15.69 5.80
C VAL A 188 7.06 14.72 4.73
N ASP A 189 8.24 14.99 4.15
CA ASP A 189 8.90 14.14 3.19
C ASP A 189 10.42 14.03 3.45
N PHE A 190 11.07 13.06 2.79
CA PHE A 190 12.50 12.83 2.95
C PHE A 190 13.37 13.91 2.28
N GLY A 191 12.87 14.64 1.29
CA GLY A 191 13.58 15.74 0.65
C GLY A 191 13.93 16.84 1.66
N GLU A 192 12.97 17.18 2.55
CA GLU A 192 13.19 18.13 3.64
C GLU A 192 14.22 17.59 4.65
N ALA A 193 14.14 16.31 5.02
CA ALA A 193 15.10 15.67 5.93
C ALA A 193 16.52 15.69 5.35
N TYR A 194 16.69 15.36 4.06
CA TYR A 194 17.99 15.41 3.38
C TYR A 194 18.54 16.85 3.25
N ALA A 195 17.66 17.84 3.05
CA ALA A 195 18.08 19.24 3.05
C ALA A 195 18.62 19.66 4.42
N ASP A 196 17.99 19.22 5.51
CA ASP A 196 18.44 19.47 6.87
C ASP A 196 19.73 18.73 7.23
N LEU A 197 19.90 17.49 6.72
CA LEU A 197 21.14 16.74 6.84
C LEU A 197 22.28 17.46 6.14
N ALA A 198 22.09 17.91 4.89
CA ALA A 198 23.10 18.62 4.13
C ALA A 198 23.49 19.93 4.79
N ALA A 199 22.55 20.64 5.40
CA ALA A 199 22.76 21.89 6.13
C ALA A 199 23.37 21.69 7.53
N GLY A 200 23.60 20.45 7.98
CA GLY A 200 24.17 20.16 9.29
C GLY A 200 23.18 20.32 10.46
N ARG A 201 21.89 20.47 10.20
CA ARG A 201 20.85 20.52 11.24
C ARG A 201 20.47 19.13 11.76
N LEU A 202 20.74 18.09 10.97
CA LEU A 202 20.73 16.67 11.36
C LEU A 202 22.13 16.09 11.27
N ALA A 203 22.43 15.10 12.10
CA ALA A 203 23.63 14.28 11.97
C ALA A 203 23.40 13.12 10.98
N ALA A 204 22.19 12.59 10.97
CA ALA A 204 21.80 11.46 10.13
C ALA A 204 20.31 11.49 9.77
N VAL A 205 19.94 10.74 8.73
CA VAL A 205 18.55 10.43 8.36
C VAL A 205 18.41 8.91 8.28
N VAL A 206 17.32 8.37 8.82
CA VAL A 206 16.93 6.97 8.68
C VAL A 206 15.87 6.84 7.59
N ASN A 207 16.16 6.01 6.59
CA ASN A 207 15.26 5.62 5.51
C ASN A 207 15.62 4.20 5.03
N SER A 208 14.88 3.66 4.08
CA SER A 208 15.18 2.37 3.46
C SER A 208 16.46 2.43 2.61
N LEU A 209 17.21 1.35 2.56
CA LEU A 209 18.49 1.27 1.86
C LEU A 209 18.43 1.75 0.40
N PRO A 210 17.45 1.33 -0.44
CA PRO A 210 17.40 1.79 -1.83
C PRO A 210 17.29 3.31 -1.97
N ASN A 211 16.49 3.95 -1.11
CA ASN A 211 16.34 5.41 -1.10
C ASN A 211 17.61 6.13 -0.63
N GLN A 212 18.32 5.56 0.36
CA GLN A 212 19.57 6.11 0.85
C GLN A 212 20.67 6.02 -0.20
N LEU A 213 20.75 4.88 -0.92
CA LEU A 213 21.68 4.70 -2.02
C LEU A 213 21.40 5.70 -3.16
N GLU A 214 20.12 5.92 -3.48
CA GLU A 214 19.74 6.91 -4.49
C GLU A 214 20.11 8.34 -4.07
N ALA A 215 19.82 8.73 -2.83
CA ALA A 215 20.18 10.04 -2.30
C ALA A 215 21.71 10.26 -2.34
N ALA A 216 22.51 9.25 -1.98
CA ALA A 216 23.96 9.30 -2.07
C ALA A 216 24.46 9.31 -3.53
N ARG A 217 23.80 8.58 -4.44
CA ARG A 217 24.12 8.58 -5.88
C ARG A 217 23.86 9.93 -6.53
N GLN A 218 22.78 10.60 -6.16
CA GLN A 218 22.43 11.94 -6.66
C GLN A 218 23.39 13.03 -6.12
N ARG A 219 23.90 12.86 -4.90
CA ARG A 219 24.76 13.85 -4.24
C ARG A 219 25.98 13.19 -3.57
N PRO A 220 26.88 12.56 -4.35
CA PRO A 220 27.98 11.73 -3.82
C PRO A 220 29.04 12.53 -3.03
N ASP A 221 29.10 13.84 -3.23
CA ASP A 221 30.01 14.74 -2.49
C ASP A 221 29.38 15.22 -1.16
N VAL A 222 28.10 14.95 -0.95
CA VAL A 222 27.35 15.44 0.22
C VAL A 222 26.95 14.31 1.17
N PHE A 223 26.58 13.16 0.63
CA PHE A 223 26.00 12.05 1.38
C PHE A 223 26.79 10.76 1.27
N GLU A 224 26.70 9.96 2.32
CA GLU A 224 27.28 8.63 2.42
C GLU A 224 26.35 7.72 3.23
N VAL A 225 26.06 6.53 2.68
CA VAL A 225 25.26 5.51 3.37
C VAL A 225 26.13 4.74 4.36
N VAL A 226 25.60 4.53 5.54
CA VAL A 226 26.25 3.75 6.60
C VAL A 226 25.86 2.28 6.47
N LEU A 227 26.87 1.41 6.40
CA LEU A 227 26.69 -0.04 6.34
C LEU A 227 27.40 -0.70 7.53
N PRO A 228 26.89 -1.85 8.00
CA PRO A 228 25.70 -2.57 7.53
C PRO A 228 24.40 -1.86 7.85
N THR A 229 23.32 -2.28 7.17
CA THR A 229 21.93 -1.93 7.50
C THR A 229 21.54 -2.40 8.89
N PHE A 230 20.44 -1.93 9.43
CA PHE A 230 19.98 -2.31 10.76
C PHE A 230 18.51 -2.78 10.77
N GLY A 231 18.13 -3.44 11.88
CA GLY A 231 16.80 -4.01 12.03
C GLY A 231 16.55 -5.25 11.15
N PRO A 232 15.34 -5.80 11.19
CA PRO A 232 14.98 -6.98 10.41
C PRO A 232 14.84 -6.64 8.92
N LYS A 233 15.02 -7.65 8.07
CA LYS A 233 14.69 -7.51 6.64
C LYS A 233 13.21 -7.18 6.48
N LYS A 234 12.92 -6.17 5.68
CA LYS A 234 11.57 -5.71 5.34
C LYS A 234 11.45 -5.56 3.83
N TYR A 235 10.21 -5.55 3.36
CA TYR A 235 9.89 -5.41 1.94
C TYR A 235 8.97 -4.22 1.73
N PHE A 236 9.09 -3.60 0.57
CA PHE A 236 8.08 -2.72 0.01
C PHE A 236 7.03 -3.53 -0.75
N SER A 237 5.79 -3.14 -0.57
CA SER A 237 4.61 -3.63 -1.28
C SER A 237 3.76 -2.44 -1.69
N TRP A 238 2.79 -2.66 -2.55
CA TRP A 238 1.66 -1.75 -2.74
C TRP A 238 0.51 -2.18 -1.84
N ALA A 239 -0.57 -1.38 -1.78
CA ALA A 239 -1.65 -1.69 -0.84
C ALA A 239 -3.05 -1.53 -1.45
N GLY A 240 -3.90 -2.51 -1.19
CA GLY A 240 -5.33 -2.50 -1.46
C GLY A 240 -6.15 -2.61 -0.18
N ARG A 241 -7.47 -2.38 -0.27
CA ARG A 241 -8.38 -2.64 0.84
C ARG A 241 -8.61 -4.13 1.01
N LYS A 242 -8.87 -4.58 2.24
CA LYS A 242 -9.24 -5.97 2.57
C LYS A 242 -10.75 -6.24 2.51
N ASP A 243 -11.55 -5.30 2.00
CA ASP A 243 -12.97 -5.54 1.80
C ASP A 243 -13.23 -6.52 0.64
N ALA A 244 -14.42 -7.13 0.64
CA ALA A 244 -14.76 -8.13 -0.37
C ALA A 244 -14.84 -7.54 -1.79
N ASP A 245 -15.22 -6.27 -1.92
CA ASP A 245 -15.33 -5.57 -3.19
C ASP A 245 -13.96 -5.39 -3.87
N SER A 246 -12.88 -5.32 -3.07
CA SER A 246 -11.51 -5.11 -3.55
C SER A 246 -10.75 -6.41 -3.83
N ALA A 247 -11.32 -7.59 -3.54
CA ALA A 247 -10.61 -8.86 -3.62
C ALA A 247 -10.11 -9.18 -5.03
N SER A 248 -10.90 -8.91 -6.07
CA SER A 248 -10.53 -9.13 -7.47
C SER A 248 -9.41 -8.21 -7.92
N LEU A 249 -9.44 -6.93 -7.52
CA LEU A 249 -8.36 -5.99 -7.81
C LEU A 249 -7.06 -6.40 -7.11
N ASN A 250 -7.13 -6.82 -5.84
CA ASN A 250 -5.97 -7.31 -5.11
C ASN A 250 -5.33 -8.52 -5.79
N ALA A 251 -6.15 -9.51 -6.15
CA ALA A 251 -5.69 -10.71 -6.87
C ALA A 251 -5.08 -10.35 -8.24
N PHE A 252 -5.69 -9.43 -8.98
CA PHE A 252 -5.17 -8.93 -10.24
C PHE A 252 -3.79 -8.30 -10.06
N MET A 253 -3.61 -7.41 -9.07
CA MET A 253 -2.33 -6.74 -8.83
C MET A 253 -1.23 -7.75 -8.46
N ASP A 254 -1.52 -8.73 -7.61
CA ASP A 254 -0.57 -9.79 -7.26
C ASP A 254 -0.19 -10.65 -8.47
N GLU A 255 -1.16 -11.01 -9.31
CA GLU A 255 -0.92 -11.76 -10.55
C GLU A 255 -0.01 -10.98 -11.51
N GLN A 256 -0.27 -9.68 -11.69
CA GLN A 256 0.58 -8.85 -12.54
C GLN A 256 2.00 -8.70 -12.00
N ILE A 257 2.19 -8.48 -10.70
CA ILE A 257 3.53 -8.42 -10.10
C ILE A 257 4.25 -9.77 -10.25
N ARG A 258 3.56 -10.88 -10.07
CA ARG A 258 4.11 -12.23 -10.31
C ARG A 258 4.54 -12.40 -11.76
N ALA A 259 3.71 -12.00 -12.72
CA ALA A 259 4.01 -12.06 -14.14
C ALA A 259 5.25 -11.22 -14.51
N LEU A 260 5.40 -10.01 -13.93
CA LEU A 260 6.60 -9.18 -14.10
C LEU A 260 7.86 -9.87 -13.56
N ASN A 261 7.73 -10.60 -12.45
CA ASN A 261 8.84 -11.36 -11.87
C ASN A 261 9.21 -12.57 -12.75
N GLU A 262 8.23 -13.36 -13.14
CA GLU A 262 8.42 -14.57 -13.97
C GLU A 262 8.97 -14.25 -15.37
N SER A 263 8.55 -13.13 -15.97
CA SER A 263 9.07 -12.67 -17.27
C SER A 263 10.50 -12.12 -17.20
N GLY A 264 10.99 -11.79 -16.00
CA GLY A 264 12.26 -11.11 -15.79
C GLY A 264 12.18 -9.58 -15.93
N THR A 265 11.03 -9.02 -16.31
CA THR A 265 10.80 -7.58 -16.43
C THR A 265 11.08 -6.86 -15.11
N LEU A 266 10.63 -7.44 -13.98
CA LEU A 266 10.91 -6.87 -12.66
C LEU A 266 12.41 -6.70 -12.41
N ALA A 267 13.22 -7.71 -12.75
CA ALA A 267 14.66 -7.66 -12.61
C ALA A 267 15.32 -6.63 -13.55
N GLU A 268 14.78 -6.43 -14.75
CA GLU A 268 15.26 -5.38 -15.68
C GLU A 268 14.97 -3.98 -15.12
N LEU A 269 13.76 -3.75 -14.59
CA LEU A 269 13.40 -2.50 -13.95
C LEU A 269 14.23 -2.25 -12.68
N GLN A 270 14.52 -3.28 -11.90
CA GLN A 270 15.41 -3.15 -10.74
C GLN A 270 16.82 -2.73 -11.15
N ARG A 271 17.41 -3.33 -12.18
CA ARG A 271 18.72 -2.90 -12.72
C ARG A 271 18.69 -1.45 -13.21
N LYS A 272 17.61 -1.06 -13.89
CA LYS A 272 17.43 0.32 -14.39
C LYS A 272 17.48 1.34 -13.25
N TRP A 273 16.73 1.08 -12.18
CA TRP A 273 16.49 2.08 -11.14
C TRP A 273 17.44 1.98 -9.94
N PHE A 274 17.88 0.76 -9.59
CA PHE A 274 18.72 0.52 -8.42
C PHE A 274 20.15 0.08 -8.77
N GLY A 275 20.40 -0.30 -10.02
CA GLY A 275 21.70 -0.78 -10.48
C GLY A 275 21.97 -2.25 -10.22
N ASP A 276 21.10 -2.93 -9.46
CA ASP A 276 21.21 -4.35 -9.12
C ASP A 276 19.83 -4.99 -8.99
N VAL A 277 19.79 -6.32 -8.88
CA VAL A 277 18.58 -7.12 -8.70
C VAL A 277 18.44 -7.52 -7.24
N MET A 278 17.26 -7.26 -6.67
CA MET A 278 16.93 -7.62 -5.30
C MET A 278 16.31 -9.02 -5.27
N GLU A 279 16.78 -9.89 -4.35
CA GLU A 279 16.10 -11.15 -4.04
C GLU A 279 14.80 -10.85 -3.29
N LEU A 280 13.66 -11.14 -3.94
CA LEU A 280 12.32 -10.95 -3.39
C LEU A 280 11.56 -12.27 -3.34
N PRO A 281 10.71 -12.48 -2.31
CA PRO A 281 9.73 -13.57 -2.33
C PRO A 281 8.78 -13.42 -3.53
N SER A 282 8.57 -14.51 -4.28
CA SER A 282 7.77 -14.49 -5.52
C SER A 282 6.34 -14.98 -5.33
N ASP A 283 6.10 -15.81 -4.32
CA ASP A 283 4.83 -16.51 -4.15
C ASP A 283 3.87 -15.80 -3.21
N GLU A 284 4.42 -15.28 -2.12
CA GLU A 284 3.66 -14.56 -1.09
C GLU A 284 4.53 -13.51 -0.39
N LEU A 285 3.89 -12.48 0.16
CA LEU A 285 4.56 -11.57 1.08
C LEU A 285 4.70 -12.29 2.43
N PRO A 286 5.94 -12.50 2.94
CA PRO A 286 6.13 -13.08 4.27
C PRO A 286 5.44 -12.22 5.33
N GLU A 287 4.77 -12.87 6.29
CA GLU A 287 4.15 -12.15 7.40
C GLU A 287 5.24 -11.37 8.16
N PRO A 288 5.10 -10.04 8.27
CA PRO A 288 6.09 -9.23 8.97
C PRO A 288 6.16 -9.59 10.45
N ALA A 289 7.36 -9.73 10.99
CA ALA A 289 7.57 -9.83 12.44
C ALA A 289 7.10 -8.53 13.15
N GLU A 290 6.72 -8.69 14.41
CA GLU A 290 6.36 -7.56 15.29
C GLU A 290 7.52 -6.58 15.48
#